data_a2ba842a2149cffe6b6c908ca3afb0c5
#
_entry.id   a2ba842a2149cffe6b6c908ca3afb0c5
#
_cell.length_a   1.000
_cell.length_b   1.000
_cell.length_c   1.000
_cell.angle_alpha   90.00
_cell.angle_beta   90.00
_cell.angle_gamma   90.00
#
_symmetry.space_group_name_H-M   'P 1'
#
loop_
_entity.id
_entity.type
_entity.pdbx_description
1 polymer ?
#
loop_
_entity_poly.entity_id
_entity_poly.type
_entity_poly.pdbx_seq_one_letter_code
_entity_poly.pdbx_strand_id
1 'polypeptide(L)'
;MDTKNTPRKKRTDRNHIIYELRVNGLNYIGVTAKTETTINKSVLARAAKHFYRAKTETKNWLLCQELRKLADKSEIEVLVHEVIRGKAEAHKREVELRRMLKPALNTDTRGD
;
A
#
# COMPACT_ATOMS: atom_id res chain seq x y z
N MET A 1 -35.41 8.85 -10.51
CA MET A 1 -34.74 8.87 -10.58
C MET A 1 -34.17 8.35 -10.32
N ASP A 2 -34.09 8.20 -10.39
CA ASP A 2 -33.41 7.80 -10.26
C ASP A 2 -32.56 7.67 -9.90
N THR A 3 -32.57 7.63 -9.31
CA THR A 3 -31.78 7.59 -8.91
C THR A 3 -30.94 6.76 -9.08
N LYS A 4 -31.16 6.12 -9.34
CA LYS A 4 -30.48 5.36 -9.65
C LYS A 4 -29.60 5.56 -10.42
N ASN A 5 -29.79 6.23 -10.82
CA ASN A 5 -29.00 6.65 -11.63
C ASN A 5 -28.16 7.52 -11.12
N THR A 6 -28.10 7.63 -9.99
CA THR A 6 -27.13 8.35 -9.35
C THR A 6 -25.84 7.80 -9.69
N PRO A 7 -24.95 8.60 -10.17
CA PRO A 7 -23.67 8.14 -10.55
C PRO A 7 -23.01 7.59 -9.35
N ARG A 8 -22.42 6.48 -9.51
CA ARG A 8 -21.70 5.98 -8.52
C ARG A 8 -20.57 6.84 -8.21
N LYS A 9 -20.21 7.00 -6.98
CA LYS A 9 -19.07 7.75 -6.58
C LYS A 9 -17.84 7.22 -7.24
N LYS A 10 -17.01 8.11 -7.68
CA LYS A 10 -15.76 7.70 -8.25
C LYS A 10 -14.90 7.11 -7.18
N ARG A 11 -14.08 6.15 -7.58
CA ARG A 11 -13.24 5.49 -6.61
C ARG A 11 -12.23 6.43 -5.98
N THR A 12 -11.89 7.52 -6.66
CA THR A 12 -10.98 8.50 -6.11
C THR A 12 -11.55 9.22 -4.91
N ASP A 13 -12.84 9.10 -4.66
CA ASP A 13 -13.49 9.79 -3.56
C ASP A 13 -13.60 8.94 -2.30
N ARG A 14 -13.03 7.77 -2.29
CA ARG A 14 -13.11 6.94 -1.10
C ARG A 14 -11.88 7.14 -0.22
N ASN A 15 -11.95 6.59 0.98
CA ASN A 15 -10.82 6.66 1.88
C ASN A 15 -9.65 5.85 1.36
N HIS A 16 -8.48 6.40 1.53
CA HIS A 16 -7.22 5.74 1.19
C HIS A 16 -6.37 5.67 2.44
N ILE A 17 -5.55 4.64 2.52
CA ILE A 17 -4.76 4.37 3.71
C ILE A 17 -3.29 4.44 3.34
N ILE A 18 -2.54 5.27 4.05
CA ILE A 18 -1.09 5.29 3.91
C ILE A 18 -0.56 4.33 4.95
N TYR A 19 0.15 3.32 4.50
CA TYR A 19 0.60 2.25 5.36
C TYR A 19 2.10 2.05 5.23
N GLU A 20 2.64 1.32 6.19
CA GLU A 20 4.05 0.97 6.17
C GLU A 20 4.16 -0.53 6.35
N LEU A 21 5.03 -1.14 5.55
CA LEU A 21 5.38 -2.54 5.73
C LEU A 21 6.81 -2.61 6.23
N ARG A 22 7.04 -3.44 7.22
CA ARG A 22 8.39 -3.69 7.71
C ARG A 22 8.74 -5.13 7.40
N VAL A 23 9.79 -5.30 6.62
CA VAL A 23 10.20 -6.60 6.13
C VAL A 23 11.69 -6.73 6.34
N ASN A 24 12.09 -7.71 7.13
CA ASN A 24 13.52 -7.95 7.42
C ASN A 24 14.24 -6.70 7.92
N GLY A 25 13.54 -5.90 8.73
CA GLY A 25 14.13 -4.69 9.30
C GLY A 25 14.13 -3.48 8.37
N LEU A 26 13.60 -3.63 7.16
CA LEU A 26 13.54 -2.55 6.20
C LEU A 26 12.10 -2.07 6.02
N ASN A 27 11.93 -0.83 5.58
CA ASN A 27 10.62 -0.20 5.52
C ASN A 27 10.16 0.13 4.11
N TYR A 28 8.87 0.01 3.91
CA TYR A 28 8.22 0.39 2.65
C TYR A 28 6.95 1.16 2.99
N ILE A 29 6.74 2.30 2.35
CA ILE A 29 5.52 3.09 2.53
C ILE A 29 4.72 3.05 1.25
N GLY A 30 3.43 2.76 1.38
CA GLY A 30 2.54 2.69 0.23
C GLY A 30 1.19 3.28 0.55
N VAL A 31 0.33 3.30 -0.45
CA VAL A 31 -1.03 3.78 -0.28
C VAL A 31 -1.98 2.78 -0.93
N THR A 32 -3.11 2.53 -0.29
CA THR A 32 -4.13 1.65 -0.85
C THR A 32 -5.51 2.23 -0.54
N ALA A 33 -6.47 1.92 -1.39
CA ALA A 33 -7.85 2.27 -1.08
C ALA A 33 -8.36 1.38 0.04
N LYS A 34 -9.34 1.89 0.80
CA LYS A 34 -10.00 1.07 1.79
C LYS A 34 -10.95 0.13 1.06
N THR A 35 -10.55 -1.12 0.92
CA THR A 35 -11.31 -2.11 0.14
C THR A 35 -12.04 -3.12 1.01
N GLU A 36 -11.68 -3.20 2.30
CA GLU A 36 -12.31 -4.14 3.21
C GLU A 36 -13.15 -3.41 4.25
N THR A 37 -13.80 -4.17 5.11
CA THR A 37 -14.67 -3.56 6.11
C THR A 37 -13.95 -2.72 7.13
N THR A 38 -12.69 -3.00 7.38
CA THR A 38 -11.91 -2.21 8.32
C THR A 38 -10.62 -1.73 7.66
N ILE A 39 -10.03 -0.71 8.29
CA ILE A 39 -8.76 -0.18 7.84
C ILE A 39 -7.67 -1.26 7.90
N ASN A 40 -7.58 -1.94 9.02
CA ASN A 40 -6.55 -2.98 9.18
C ASN A 40 -6.70 -4.10 8.16
N LYS A 41 -7.93 -4.56 7.91
CA LYS A 41 -8.14 -5.61 6.93
C LYS A 41 -7.72 -5.17 5.54
N SER A 42 -7.97 -3.90 5.21
CA SER A 42 -7.57 -3.38 3.90
C SER A 42 -6.06 -3.41 3.73
N VAL A 43 -5.33 -3.00 4.77
CA VAL A 43 -3.87 -2.99 4.69
C VAL A 43 -3.30 -4.41 4.69
N LEU A 44 -3.88 -5.30 5.48
CA LEU A 44 -3.43 -6.70 5.48
C LEU A 44 -3.67 -7.36 4.13
N ALA A 45 -4.80 -7.05 3.50
CA ALA A 45 -5.08 -7.58 2.17
C ALA A 45 -4.05 -7.07 1.15
N ARG A 46 -3.67 -5.80 1.28
CA ARG A 46 -2.67 -5.23 0.39
C ARG A 46 -1.29 -5.85 0.62
N ALA A 47 -0.94 -6.07 1.88
CA ALA A 47 0.33 -6.72 2.21
C ALA A 47 0.38 -8.13 1.66
N ALA A 48 -0.73 -8.88 1.77
CA ALA A 48 -0.81 -10.22 1.22
C ALA A 48 -0.65 -10.20 -0.29
N LYS A 49 -1.25 -9.21 -0.96
CA LYS A 49 -1.12 -9.07 -2.40
C LYS A 49 0.34 -8.84 -2.79
N HIS A 50 1.04 -7.96 -2.08
CA HIS A 50 2.47 -7.75 -2.32
C HIS A 50 3.25 -9.04 -2.16
N PHE A 51 2.96 -9.79 -1.10
CA PHE A 51 3.66 -11.03 -0.82
C PHE A 51 3.48 -12.04 -1.96
N TYR A 52 2.24 -12.27 -2.36
CA TYR A 52 1.97 -13.26 -3.41
C TYR A 52 2.52 -12.82 -4.76
N ARG A 53 2.44 -11.53 -5.07
CA ARG A 53 2.99 -11.03 -6.31
C ARG A 53 4.51 -11.18 -6.35
N ALA A 54 5.18 -10.95 -5.22
CA ALA A 54 6.61 -11.13 -5.16
C ALA A 54 7.01 -12.58 -5.46
N LYS A 55 6.16 -13.52 -5.04
CA LYS A 55 6.45 -14.95 -5.27
C LYS A 55 6.16 -15.39 -6.69
N THR A 56 5.24 -14.73 -7.39
CA THR A 56 4.79 -15.20 -8.69
C THR A 56 5.27 -14.36 -9.85
N GLU A 57 5.62 -13.10 -9.61
CA GLU A 57 6.04 -12.22 -10.69
C GLU A 57 7.55 -12.12 -10.73
N THR A 58 8.06 -11.70 -11.88
CA THR A 58 9.50 -11.63 -12.06
C THR A 58 10.08 -10.27 -11.71
N LYS A 59 9.25 -9.35 -11.25
CA LYS A 59 9.73 -8.03 -10.88
C LYS A 59 10.79 -8.13 -9.78
N ASN A 60 11.77 -7.28 -9.88
CA ASN A 60 12.89 -7.34 -8.97
C ASN A 60 13.09 -6.08 -8.15
N TRP A 61 11.98 -5.44 -7.77
CA TRP A 61 12.03 -4.28 -6.88
C TRP A 61 12.59 -4.72 -5.53
N LEU A 62 13.16 -3.79 -4.80
CA LEU A 62 13.69 -4.10 -3.47
C LEU A 62 12.65 -4.74 -2.56
N LEU A 63 11.44 -4.22 -2.57
CA LEU A 63 10.38 -4.81 -1.77
C LEU A 63 10.13 -6.25 -2.17
N CYS A 64 10.07 -6.55 -3.46
CA CYS A 64 9.87 -7.91 -3.92
C CYS A 64 10.99 -8.83 -3.50
N GLN A 65 12.23 -8.34 -3.58
CA GLN A 65 13.38 -9.14 -3.17
C GLN A 65 13.29 -9.53 -1.70
N GLU A 66 12.92 -8.57 -0.85
CA GLU A 66 12.81 -8.87 0.57
C GLU A 66 11.63 -9.78 0.88
N LEU A 67 10.51 -9.57 0.20
CA LEU A 67 9.34 -10.42 0.42
C LEU A 67 9.60 -11.87 0.01
N ARG A 68 10.40 -12.08 -1.02
CA ARG A 68 10.73 -13.44 -1.45
C ARG A 68 11.52 -14.22 -0.41
N LYS A 69 12.19 -13.54 0.50
CA LYS A 69 12.96 -14.19 1.55
C LYS A 69 12.08 -14.69 2.68
N LEU A 70 10.84 -14.24 2.74
CA LEU A 70 9.95 -14.63 3.83
C LEU A 70 9.31 -15.99 3.57
N ALA A 71 9.14 -16.75 4.62
CA ALA A 71 8.44 -18.04 4.53
C ALA A 71 6.94 -17.84 4.50
N ASP A 72 6.44 -16.82 5.20
CA ASP A 72 5.01 -16.58 5.30
C ASP A 72 4.71 -15.11 5.41
N LYS A 73 3.54 -14.70 4.91
CA LYS A 73 3.15 -13.31 4.91
C LYS A 73 2.97 -12.75 6.33
N SER A 74 2.77 -13.61 7.32
CA SER A 74 2.64 -13.16 8.69
C SER A 74 3.93 -12.55 9.24
N GLU A 75 5.04 -12.73 8.54
CA GLU A 75 6.30 -12.13 8.95
C GLU A 75 6.40 -10.65 8.55
N ILE A 76 5.43 -10.15 7.81
CA ILE A 76 5.38 -8.74 7.44
C ILE A 76 4.72 -7.97 8.57
N GLU A 77 5.42 -6.96 9.09
CA GLU A 77 4.81 -6.08 10.09
C GLU A 77 4.11 -4.94 9.36
N VAL A 78 2.88 -4.68 9.74
CA VAL A 78 2.03 -3.71 9.06
C VAL A 78 1.66 -2.57 10.00
N LEU A 79 1.85 -1.33 9.54
CA LEU A 79 1.46 -0.15 10.32
C LEU A 79 0.63 0.77 9.47
N VAL A 80 -0.31 1.47 10.10
CA VAL A 80 -1.14 2.46 9.44
C VAL A 80 -0.63 3.83 9.84
N HIS A 81 -0.27 4.66 8.87
CA HIS A 81 0.18 6.02 9.12
C HIS A 81 -0.98 7.00 9.15
N GLU A 82 -1.76 7.01 8.08
CA GLU A 82 -2.85 7.99 7.94
C GLU A 82 -3.96 7.42 7.08
N VAL A 83 -5.16 7.94 7.29
CA VAL A 83 -6.29 7.65 6.42
C VAL A 83 -6.72 8.97 5.81
N ILE A 84 -6.74 9.05 4.49
CA ILE A 84 -7.02 10.30 3.78
C ILE A 84 -8.09 10.05 2.74
N ARG A 85 -9.07 10.94 2.71
CA ARG A 85 -10.11 10.82 1.71
C ARG A 85 -9.62 11.41 0.40
N GLY A 86 -9.81 10.65 -0.67
CA GLY A 86 -9.43 11.09 -2.00
C GLY A 86 -8.08 10.54 -2.42
N LYS A 87 -8.04 10.02 -3.64
CA LYS A 87 -6.83 9.39 -4.15
C LYS A 87 -5.68 10.38 -4.33
N ALA A 88 -5.99 11.55 -4.90
CA ALA A 88 -4.94 12.53 -5.18
C ALA A 88 -4.29 13.04 -3.90
N GLU A 89 -5.11 13.32 -2.88
CA GLU A 89 -4.58 13.81 -1.62
C GLU A 89 -3.76 12.75 -0.92
N ALA A 90 -4.21 11.49 -0.99
CA ALA A 90 -3.48 10.40 -0.37
C ALA A 90 -2.12 10.20 -1.03
N HIS A 91 -2.07 10.27 -2.36
CA HIS A 91 -0.80 10.14 -3.07
C HIS A 91 0.16 11.28 -2.73
N LYS A 92 -0.37 12.48 -2.64
CA LYS A 92 0.44 13.65 -2.29
C LYS A 92 1.07 13.44 -0.91
N ARG A 93 0.26 12.99 0.04
CA ARG A 93 0.76 12.76 1.39
C ARG A 93 1.76 11.62 1.46
N GLU A 94 1.53 10.58 0.68
CA GLU A 94 2.45 9.45 0.63
C GLU A 94 3.82 9.89 0.12
N VAL A 95 3.84 10.75 -0.90
CA VAL A 95 5.10 11.27 -1.42
C VAL A 95 5.82 12.09 -0.34
N GLU A 96 5.08 12.91 0.41
CA GLU A 96 5.67 13.68 1.49
C GLU A 96 6.30 12.79 2.54
N LEU A 97 5.58 11.75 2.94
CA LEU A 97 6.10 10.83 3.95
C LEU A 97 7.32 10.08 3.47
N ARG A 98 7.35 9.70 2.19
CA ARG A 98 8.53 9.04 1.65
C ARG A 98 9.74 9.96 1.67
N ARG A 99 9.54 11.24 1.41
CA ARG A 99 10.64 12.20 1.47
C ARG A 99 11.14 12.39 2.88
N MET A 100 10.23 12.38 3.84
CA MET A 100 10.60 12.60 5.23
C MET A 100 11.25 11.38 5.86
N LEU A 101 10.70 10.22 5.61
CA LEU A 101 11.13 9.00 6.29
C LEU A 101 12.17 8.20 5.51
N LYS A 102 12.24 8.43 4.21
CA LYS A 102 13.21 7.76 3.33
C LYS A 102 13.27 6.25 3.55
N PRO A 103 12.12 5.57 3.42
CA PRO A 103 12.12 4.14 3.67
C PRO A 103 12.98 3.41 2.64
N ALA A 104 13.76 2.47 3.12
CA ALA A 104 14.77 1.80 2.29
C ALA A 104 14.16 1.09 1.08
N LEU A 105 13.00 0.46 1.27
CA LEU A 105 12.40 -0.33 0.21
C LEU A 105 11.70 0.51 -0.86
N ASN A 106 11.54 1.81 -0.62
CA ASN A 106 10.98 2.71 -1.63
C ASN A 106 12.04 3.35 -2.51
N THR A 107 13.31 3.15 -2.23
CA THR A 107 14.36 3.80 -3.02
C THR A 107 14.52 3.19 -4.40
N ASP A 108 14.05 1.97 -4.56
CA ASP A 108 14.10 1.32 -5.84
C ASP A 108 12.85 1.64 -6.61
N THR A 109 12.86 2.68 -7.30
CA THR A 109 11.68 3.11 -7.98
C THR A 109 11.60 2.63 -9.34
N ARG A 110 12.42 2.02 -9.67
CA ARG A 110 12.33 1.64 -10.82
C ARG A 110 12.31 2.64 -11.59
N GLY A 111 13.02 3.24 -11.35
CA GLY A 111 13.12 4.19 -12.17
C GLY A 111 12.13 5.01 -12.22
N ASP A 112 11.77 4.99 -11.70
CA ASP A 112 10.95 5.82 -11.83
C ASP A 112 11.25 6.64 -11.50
#